data_cf3249de985954e488ffe6c4326a000f
#
_entry.id   cf3249de985954e488ffe6c4326a000f
#
_cell.length_a   1.000
_cell.length_b   1.000
_cell.length_c   1.000
_cell.angle_alpha   90.00
_cell.angle_beta   90.00
_cell.angle_gamma   90.00
#
_symmetry.space_group_name_H-M   'P 1'
#
loop_
_entity.id
_entity.type
_entity.pdbx_description
1 polymer ?
#
loop_
_entity_poly.entity_id
_entity_poly.type
_entity_poly.pdbx_seq_one_letter_code
_entity_poly.pdbx_strand_id
1 'polypeptide(L)'
;MWIKIAGILLRNRVAFIVGVLLITVFMGFQIPKVEMSYEYSNLLPATDSAYLDYLDFHEKFGQEGNVMVFAIQDKDFYQLDKMNDWISMCDSLKTLHGIVALVDITHSFNLHKDTLNKKFDIQPIFPNHIKDQRELDSLVNIIENLPFYDGTLFNKKKDIYGMMVSVSAEVMNSPARVGLVKDILEITEHFSEKHDLQMHYSGLPYIRVVNAENIKGEMYMFIILSLLITTFILYLFFRSFRIIGFCLLVVLICVSWTVGVMA
;
A
#
# COMPACT_ATOMS: atom_id res chain seq x y z
N MET A 1 46.69 23.43 -17.40
CA MET A 1 45.41 22.86 -17.88
C MET A 1 44.20 23.69 -17.40
N TRP A 2 44.04 23.93 -16.12
CA TRP A 2 42.93 24.69 -15.53
C TRP A 2 42.77 26.12 -16.02
N ILE A 3 43.89 26.87 -16.23
CA ILE A 3 43.89 28.27 -16.72
C ILE A 3 43.31 28.35 -18.15
N LYS A 4 43.58 27.36 -19.02
CA LYS A 4 42.99 27.32 -20.39
C LYS A 4 41.51 27.05 -20.35
N ILE A 5 41.05 26.13 -19.46
CA ILE A 5 39.61 25.82 -19.28
C ILE A 5 38.86 27.05 -18.75
N ALA A 6 39.44 27.72 -17.72
CA ALA A 6 38.84 28.95 -17.17
C ALA A 6 38.79 30.06 -18.22
N GLY A 7 39.82 30.21 -19.09
CA GLY A 7 39.81 31.20 -20.17
C GLY A 7 38.71 30.94 -21.22
N ILE A 8 38.46 29.66 -21.58
CA ILE A 8 37.39 29.29 -22.53
C ILE A 8 36.02 29.54 -21.93
N LEU A 9 35.82 29.19 -20.64
CA LEU A 9 34.60 29.42 -19.89
C LEU A 9 34.25 30.93 -19.81
N LEU A 10 35.24 31.75 -19.43
CA LEU A 10 35.03 33.18 -19.31
C LEU A 10 34.80 33.89 -20.64
N ARG A 11 35.45 33.43 -21.72
CA ARG A 11 35.26 33.96 -23.07
C ARG A 11 33.90 33.65 -23.66
N ASN A 12 33.38 32.46 -23.36
CA ASN A 12 32.08 31.99 -23.89
C ASN A 12 31.00 31.89 -22.79
N ARG A 13 31.05 32.75 -21.78
CA ARG A 13 30.18 32.69 -20.59
C ARG A 13 28.67 32.57 -20.91
N VAL A 14 28.19 33.28 -21.94
CA VAL A 14 26.77 33.26 -22.34
C VAL A 14 26.39 31.86 -22.89
N ALA A 15 27.25 31.27 -23.73
CA ALA A 15 27.00 29.94 -24.29
C ALA A 15 26.95 28.87 -23.19
N PHE A 16 27.85 28.96 -22.19
CA PHE A 16 27.84 28.04 -21.07
C PHE A 16 26.59 28.19 -20.17
N ILE A 17 26.16 29.44 -19.89
CA ILE A 17 24.94 29.70 -19.13
C ILE A 17 23.71 29.16 -19.87
N VAL A 18 23.61 29.40 -21.18
CA VAL A 18 22.53 28.85 -22.01
C VAL A 18 22.55 27.33 -22.04
N GLY A 19 23.74 26.72 -22.14
CA GLY A 19 23.91 25.25 -22.10
C GLY A 19 23.42 24.66 -20.77
N VAL A 20 23.85 25.21 -19.64
CA VAL A 20 23.40 24.80 -18.31
C VAL A 20 21.88 24.95 -18.18
N LEU A 21 21.30 26.06 -18.66
CA LEU A 21 19.89 26.34 -18.58
C LEU A 21 19.07 25.34 -19.43
N LEU A 22 19.53 25.01 -20.65
CA LEU A 22 18.91 24.01 -21.50
C LEU A 22 18.93 22.62 -20.86
N ILE A 23 20.05 22.22 -20.29
CA ILE A 23 20.17 20.93 -19.58
C ILE A 23 19.24 20.92 -18.36
N THR A 24 19.18 22.02 -17.58
CA THR A 24 18.31 22.11 -16.41
C THR A 24 16.84 22.02 -16.79
N VAL A 25 16.41 22.69 -17.86
CA VAL A 25 15.05 22.60 -18.38
C VAL A 25 14.74 21.16 -18.84
N PHE A 26 15.67 20.54 -19.58
CA PHE A 26 15.51 19.16 -20.03
C PHE A 26 15.35 18.19 -18.85
N MET A 27 16.23 18.31 -17.85
CA MET A 27 16.16 17.49 -16.63
C MET A 27 14.89 17.78 -15.82
N GLY A 28 14.44 19.06 -15.79
CA GLY A 28 13.19 19.43 -15.15
C GLY A 28 11.96 18.75 -15.75
N PHE A 29 11.94 18.51 -17.07
CA PHE A 29 10.87 17.74 -17.75
C PHE A 29 10.89 16.24 -17.41
N GLN A 30 11.99 15.72 -16.92
CA GLN A 30 12.09 14.31 -16.52
C GLN A 30 11.61 14.07 -15.08
N ILE A 31 11.66 15.08 -14.20
CA ILE A 31 11.28 14.96 -12.77
C ILE A 31 9.90 14.29 -12.57
N PRO A 32 8.84 14.64 -13.32
CA PRO A 32 7.52 14.01 -13.13
C PRO A 32 7.47 12.53 -13.51
N LYS A 33 8.48 12.02 -14.22
CA LYS A 33 8.56 10.62 -14.65
C LYS A 33 9.25 9.72 -13.63
N VAL A 34 9.81 10.28 -12.57
CA VAL A 34 10.44 9.51 -11.49
C VAL A 34 9.37 8.73 -10.76
N GLU A 35 9.37 7.43 -10.95
CA GLU A 35 8.52 6.49 -10.22
C GLU A 35 9.31 5.88 -9.06
N MET A 36 8.70 5.87 -7.88
CA MET A 36 9.30 5.14 -6.76
C MET A 36 9.10 3.64 -7.01
N SER A 37 10.20 2.91 -7.18
CA SER A 37 10.14 1.45 -7.18
C SER A 37 9.91 0.95 -5.75
N TYR A 38 8.93 0.07 -5.61
CA TYR A 38 8.53 -0.50 -4.32
C TYR A 38 8.72 -2.02 -4.29
N GLU A 39 9.50 -2.55 -5.23
CA GLU A 39 9.83 -3.97 -5.27
C GLU A 39 10.90 -4.29 -4.22
N TYR A 40 10.51 -4.99 -3.17
CA TYR A 40 11.45 -5.49 -2.15
C TYR A 40 12.32 -6.65 -2.67
N SER A 41 11.87 -7.33 -3.72
CA SER A 41 12.57 -8.50 -4.26
C SER A 41 13.90 -8.19 -4.94
N ASN A 42 14.14 -6.94 -5.31
CA ASN A 42 15.35 -6.54 -6.05
C ASN A 42 16.50 -6.04 -5.16
N LEU A 43 16.42 -6.25 -3.84
CA LEU A 43 17.49 -5.86 -2.91
C LEU A 43 18.69 -6.80 -2.95
N LEU A 44 18.50 -8.05 -3.39
CA LEU A 44 19.58 -9.03 -3.54
C LEU A 44 19.97 -9.17 -5.01
N PRO A 45 21.26 -9.38 -5.31
CA PRO A 45 21.72 -9.70 -6.67
C PRO A 45 21.01 -10.96 -7.18
N ALA A 46 20.66 -10.98 -8.47
CA ALA A 46 19.99 -12.12 -9.10
C ALA A 46 20.80 -13.43 -9.07
N THR A 47 22.09 -13.34 -8.76
CA THR A 47 23.03 -14.48 -8.65
C THR A 47 23.21 -14.97 -7.21
N ASP A 48 22.58 -14.32 -6.23
CA ASP A 48 22.66 -14.73 -4.82
C ASP A 48 21.85 -16.01 -4.59
N SER A 49 22.43 -16.96 -3.84
CA SER A 49 21.76 -18.24 -3.54
C SER A 49 20.45 -18.04 -2.76
N ALA A 50 20.41 -17.09 -1.83
CA ALA A 50 19.20 -16.78 -1.08
C ALA A 50 18.09 -16.20 -1.99
N TYR A 51 18.46 -15.45 -3.03
CA TYR A 51 17.49 -14.97 -4.01
C TYR A 51 16.93 -16.10 -4.89
N LEU A 52 17.79 -17.06 -5.29
CA LEU A 52 17.36 -18.22 -6.06
C LEU A 52 16.44 -19.14 -5.22
N ASP A 53 16.77 -19.38 -3.96
CA ASP A 53 15.94 -20.14 -3.02
C ASP A 53 14.58 -19.44 -2.79
N TYR A 54 14.56 -18.10 -2.71
CA TYR A 54 13.34 -17.31 -2.62
C TYR A 54 12.48 -17.44 -3.89
N LEU A 55 13.06 -17.43 -5.08
CA LEU A 55 12.33 -17.64 -6.34
C LEU A 55 11.72 -19.03 -6.42
N ASP A 56 12.47 -20.07 -6.02
CA ASP A 56 11.98 -21.47 -5.99
C ASP A 56 10.82 -21.63 -4.98
N PHE A 57 10.94 -20.99 -3.82
CA PHE A 57 9.86 -20.93 -2.82
C PHE A 57 8.61 -20.24 -3.40
N HIS A 58 8.81 -19.10 -4.05
CA HIS A 58 7.75 -18.33 -4.67
C HIS A 58 7.02 -19.08 -5.78
N GLU A 59 7.76 -19.85 -6.60
CA GLU A 59 7.18 -20.69 -7.65
C GLU A 59 6.32 -21.81 -7.07
N LYS A 60 6.74 -22.40 -5.94
CA LYS A 60 6.05 -23.53 -5.31
C LYS A 60 4.86 -23.12 -4.44
N PHE A 61 4.96 -22.02 -3.72
CA PHE A 61 4.00 -21.63 -2.70
C PHE A 61 3.20 -20.36 -3.04
N GLY A 62 3.52 -19.70 -4.14
CA GLY A 62 2.88 -18.43 -4.55
C GLY A 62 3.37 -17.22 -3.76
N GLN A 63 2.71 -16.08 -3.98
CA GLN A 63 3.06 -14.82 -3.31
C GLN A 63 2.26 -14.64 -2.03
N GLU A 64 2.81 -15.05 -0.89
CA GLU A 64 2.13 -14.97 0.41
C GLU A 64 2.00 -13.55 0.98
N GLY A 65 2.72 -12.56 0.49
CA GLY A 65 2.78 -11.21 1.05
C GLY A 65 1.63 -10.26 0.68
N ASN A 66 0.65 -10.70 -0.11
CA ASN A 66 -0.37 -9.81 -0.67
C ASN A 66 -1.74 -9.92 0.01
N VAL A 67 -1.76 -10.27 1.28
CA VAL A 67 -3.00 -10.39 2.07
C VAL A 67 -3.14 -9.18 2.99
N MET A 68 -4.30 -8.51 2.90
CA MET A 68 -4.76 -7.55 3.90
C MET A 68 -5.68 -8.26 4.90
N VAL A 69 -5.54 -7.93 6.16
CA VAL A 69 -6.38 -8.44 7.23
C VAL A 69 -7.11 -7.30 7.89
N PHE A 70 -8.41 -7.45 8.05
CA PHE A 70 -9.29 -6.51 8.74
C PHE A 70 -9.87 -7.20 9.94
N ALA A 71 -10.03 -6.48 11.03
CA ALA A 71 -10.66 -7.02 12.22
C ALA A 71 -11.47 -5.93 12.94
N ILE A 72 -12.61 -6.33 13.48
CA ILE A 72 -13.44 -5.55 14.39
C ILE A 72 -13.62 -6.28 15.70
N GLN A 73 -13.82 -5.53 16.76
CA GLN A 73 -14.23 -6.08 18.04
C GLN A 73 -15.63 -5.59 18.36
N ASP A 74 -16.60 -6.50 18.42
CA ASP A 74 -17.99 -6.16 18.65
C ASP A 74 -18.76 -7.33 19.30
N LYS A 75 -19.35 -7.09 20.45
CA LYS A 75 -20.16 -8.08 21.18
C LYS A 75 -21.48 -8.37 20.48
N ASP A 76 -21.98 -7.40 19.75
CA ASP A 76 -23.27 -7.44 19.08
C ASP A 76 -23.13 -7.63 17.56
N PHE A 77 -22.06 -8.29 17.12
CA PHE A 77 -21.79 -8.49 15.70
C PHE A 77 -22.88 -9.29 14.99
N TYR A 78 -23.48 -10.26 15.66
CA TYR A 78 -24.52 -11.13 15.11
C TYR A 78 -25.92 -10.51 15.18
N GLN A 79 -26.05 -9.22 14.88
CA GLN A 79 -27.33 -8.56 14.60
C GLN A 79 -27.63 -8.61 13.12
N LEU A 80 -28.89 -8.82 12.75
CA LEU A 80 -29.33 -9.05 11.37
C LEU A 80 -28.88 -7.92 10.41
N ASP A 81 -29.11 -6.66 10.78
CA ASP A 81 -28.76 -5.52 9.93
C ASP A 81 -27.26 -5.40 9.73
N LYS A 82 -26.50 -5.57 10.82
CA LYS A 82 -25.03 -5.50 10.80
C LYS A 82 -24.44 -6.61 9.96
N MET A 83 -24.98 -7.81 10.04
CA MET A 83 -24.53 -8.98 9.30
C MET A 83 -24.83 -8.85 7.79
N ASN A 84 -25.99 -8.33 7.42
CA ASN A 84 -26.32 -8.05 6.02
C ASN A 84 -25.47 -6.92 5.44
N ASP A 85 -25.17 -5.88 6.24
CA ASP A 85 -24.24 -4.82 5.83
C ASP A 85 -22.80 -5.35 5.67
N TRP A 86 -22.36 -6.28 6.53
CA TRP A 86 -21.07 -6.95 6.39
C TRP A 86 -20.99 -7.75 5.08
N ILE A 87 -22.02 -8.54 4.77
CA ILE A 87 -22.13 -9.26 3.49
C ILE A 87 -22.02 -8.29 2.31
N SER A 88 -22.79 -7.19 2.35
CA SER A 88 -22.79 -6.17 1.29
C SER A 88 -21.43 -5.50 1.12
N MET A 89 -20.73 -5.23 2.21
CA MET A 89 -19.37 -4.71 2.21
C MET A 89 -18.41 -5.72 1.56
N CYS A 90 -18.48 -6.98 1.94
CA CYS A 90 -17.65 -8.04 1.36
C CYS A 90 -17.90 -8.21 -0.14
N ASP A 91 -19.15 -8.16 -0.58
CA ASP A 91 -19.52 -8.24 -1.99
C ASP A 91 -19.01 -7.02 -2.77
N SER A 92 -19.09 -5.83 -2.20
CA SER A 92 -18.52 -4.61 -2.79
C SER A 92 -17.00 -4.73 -2.95
N LEU A 93 -16.29 -5.23 -1.95
CA LEU A 93 -14.84 -5.47 -2.03
C LEU A 93 -14.47 -6.44 -3.15
N LYS A 94 -15.24 -7.51 -3.35
CA LYS A 94 -14.99 -8.50 -4.42
C LYS A 94 -15.12 -7.91 -5.82
N THR A 95 -15.86 -6.82 -6.00
CA THR A 95 -16.00 -6.15 -7.32
C THR A 95 -14.78 -5.33 -7.69
N LEU A 96 -13.89 -5.00 -6.76
CA LEU A 96 -12.70 -4.21 -7.01
C LEU A 96 -11.69 -4.97 -7.86
N HIS A 97 -11.19 -4.29 -8.89
CA HIS A 97 -10.14 -4.84 -9.75
C HIS A 97 -8.84 -5.03 -8.96
N GLY A 98 -8.33 -6.25 -8.93
CA GLY A 98 -7.12 -6.60 -8.19
C GLY A 98 -7.37 -7.40 -6.91
N ILE A 99 -8.62 -7.60 -6.50
CA ILE A 99 -8.97 -8.57 -5.45
C ILE A 99 -9.02 -9.97 -6.07
N VAL A 100 -8.23 -10.89 -5.50
CA VAL A 100 -8.13 -12.29 -5.96
C VAL A 100 -9.03 -13.21 -5.15
N ALA A 101 -9.04 -13.00 -3.84
CA ALA A 101 -9.84 -13.79 -2.92
C ALA A 101 -10.23 -12.96 -1.70
N LEU A 102 -11.36 -13.29 -1.13
CA LEU A 102 -11.85 -12.74 0.12
C LEU A 102 -12.33 -13.90 0.98
N VAL A 103 -11.84 -13.95 2.21
CA VAL A 103 -12.18 -14.98 3.20
C VAL A 103 -12.61 -14.29 4.48
N ASP A 104 -13.84 -14.50 4.88
CA ASP A 104 -14.46 -13.98 6.09
C ASP A 104 -15.48 -14.97 6.65
N ILE A 105 -16.13 -14.61 7.74
CA ILE A 105 -17.11 -15.48 8.40
C ILE A 105 -18.32 -15.79 7.48
N THR A 106 -18.76 -14.83 6.66
CA THR A 106 -19.95 -14.96 5.81
C THR A 106 -19.69 -15.78 4.54
N HIS A 107 -18.41 -15.89 4.14
CA HIS A 107 -17.97 -16.70 3.00
C HIS A 107 -17.29 -17.99 3.45
N SER A 108 -17.68 -18.49 4.62
CA SER A 108 -17.19 -19.77 5.14
C SER A 108 -18.01 -20.94 4.57
N PHE A 109 -17.36 -22.10 4.54
CA PHE A 109 -17.93 -23.34 3.97
C PHE A 109 -18.00 -24.43 5.04
N ASN A 110 -19.00 -25.29 4.91
CA ASN A 110 -19.10 -26.52 5.68
C ASN A 110 -18.85 -27.71 4.76
N LEU A 111 -18.19 -28.73 5.29
CA LEU A 111 -17.89 -29.97 4.61
C LEU A 111 -18.94 -31.01 4.99
N HIS A 112 -19.85 -31.29 4.06
CA HIS A 112 -20.81 -32.37 4.20
C HIS A 112 -20.26 -33.68 3.63
N LYS A 113 -20.29 -34.76 4.43
CA LYS A 113 -19.88 -36.06 3.98
C LYS A 113 -21.05 -36.74 3.23
N ASP A 114 -20.92 -36.83 1.92
CA ASP A 114 -21.82 -37.66 1.11
C ASP A 114 -21.36 -39.13 1.21
N THR A 115 -22.08 -39.92 2.03
CA THR A 115 -21.79 -41.33 2.25
C THR A 115 -22.13 -42.22 1.05
N LEU A 116 -23.06 -41.78 0.18
CA LEU A 116 -23.48 -42.52 -1.00
C LEU A 116 -22.40 -42.45 -2.10
N ASN A 117 -21.87 -41.27 -2.35
CA ASN A 117 -20.87 -41.05 -3.39
C ASN A 117 -19.42 -41.07 -2.86
N LYS A 118 -19.22 -41.31 -1.56
CA LYS A 118 -17.91 -41.32 -0.87
C LYS A 118 -17.07 -40.08 -1.12
N LYS A 119 -17.70 -38.90 -1.14
CA LYS A 119 -17.04 -37.59 -1.32
C LYS A 119 -17.49 -36.61 -0.24
N PHE A 120 -16.72 -35.50 -0.16
CA PHE A 120 -17.11 -34.36 0.63
C PHE A 120 -17.68 -33.30 -0.31
N ASP A 121 -18.88 -32.80 0.01
CA ASP A 121 -19.49 -31.69 -0.67
C ASP A 121 -19.24 -30.41 0.14
N ILE A 122 -18.76 -29.38 -0.55
CA ILE A 122 -18.50 -28.06 0.03
C ILE A 122 -19.77 -27.23 -0.12
N GLN A 123 -20.35 -26.82 0.98
CA GLN A 123 -21.55 -25.99 0.98
C GLN A 123 -21.30 -24.68 1.71
N PRO A 124 -21.68 -23.51 1.14
CA PRO A 124 -21.63 -22.24 1.85
C PRO A 124 -22.54 -22.30 3.08
N ILE A 125 -22.07 -21.73 4.19
CA ILE A 125 -22.87 -21.68 5.43
C ILE A 125 -23.87 -20.54 5.36
N PHE A 126 -23.43 -19.35 4.91
CA PHE A 126 -24.28 -18.18 4.85
C PHE A 126 -24.82 -17.95 3.43
N PRO A 127 -26.11 -17.54 3.29
CA PRO A 127 -26.65 -17.06 2.03
C PRO A 127 -26.16 -15.61 1.76
N ASN A 128 -26.36 -15.14 0.53
CA ASN A 128 -26.02 -13.76 0.16
C ASN A 128 -26.85 -12.70 0.88
N HIS A 129 -27.99 -13.07 1.46
CA HIS A 129 -28.83 -12.21 2.25
C HIS A 129 -29.60 -13.04 3.28
N ILE A 130 -29.56 -12.60 4.54
CA ILE A 130 -30.19 -13.27 5.66
C ILE A 130 -31.53 -12.59 5.91
N LYS A 131 -32.61 -13.39 6.01
CA LYS A 131 -33.99 -12.87 6.04
C LYS A 131 -34.43 -12.40 7.43
N ASP A 132 -34.10 -13.16 8.46
CA ASP A 132 -34.49 -12.87 9.82
C ASP A 132 -33.42 -13.32 10.85
N GLN A 133 -33.57 -12.84 12.08
CA GLN A 133 -32.64 -13.13 13.16
C GLN A 133 -32.57 -14.62 13.53
N ARG A 134 -33.66 -15.37 13.35
CA ARG A 134 -33.69 -16.82 13.68
C ARG A 134 -32.87 -17.62 12.70
N GLU A 135 -32.93 -17.24 11.42
CA GLU A 135 -32.06 -17.79 10.39
C GLU A 135 -30.60 -17.54 10.73
N LEU A 136 -30.27 -16.27 11.05
CA LEU A 136 -28.91 -15.88 11.47
C LEU A 136 -28.43 -16.69 12.67
N ASP A 137 -29.21 -16.79 13.73
CA ASP A 137 -28.85 -17.53 14.94
C ASP A 137 -28.54 -19.02 14.64
N SER A 138 -29.30 -19.62 13.72
CA SER A 138 -29.05 -21.00 13.25
C SER A 138 -27.73 -21.13 12.51
N LEU A 139 -27.41 -20.18 11.63
CA LEU A 139 -26.15 -20.16 10.86
C LEU A 139 -24.94 -19.90 11.76
N VAL A 140 -25.08 -19.00 12.70
CA VAL A 140 -24.07 -18.72 13.73
C VAL A 140 -23.76 -19.98 14.55
N ASN A 141 -24.78 -20.69 14.98
CA ASN A 141 -24.59 -21.95 15.72
C ASN A 141 -23.81 -22.99 14.88
N ILE A 142 -24.02 -23.04 13.56
CA ILE A 142 -23.27 -23.95 12.69
C ILE A 142 -21.80 -23.56 12.66
N ILE A 143 -21.46 -22.28 12.38
CA ILE A 143 -20.08 -21.85 12.23
C ILE A 143 -19.30 -21.90 13.54
N GLU A 144 -19.92 -21.56 14.66
CA GLU A 144 -19.30 -21.59 15.98
C GLU A 144 -18.94 -23.03 16.45
N ASN A 145 -19.61 -24.04 15.87
CA ASN A 145 -19.28 -25.43 16.10
C ASN A 145 -18.21 -25.98 15.16
N LEU A 146 -17.65 -25.16 14.26
CA LEU A 146 -16.55 -25.51 13.39
C LEU A 146 -15.22 -25.00 13.95
N PRO A 147 -14.43 -25.84 14.64
CA PRO A 147 -13.20 -25.38 15.32
C PRO A 147 -12.11 -24.88 14.35
N PHE A 148 -12.24 -25.18 13.08
CA PHE A 148 -11.31 -24.72 12.04
C PHE A 148 -11.29 -23.18 11.88
N TYR A 149 -12.42 -22.53 12.09
CA TYR A 149 -12.56 -21.08 11.90
C TYR A 149 -12.28 -20.29 13.17
N ASP A 150 -12.37 -20.91 14.36
CA ASP A 150 -12.06 -20.25 15.62
C ASP A 150 -10.56 -19.94 15.71
N GLY A 151 -10.25 -18.70 16.05
CA GLY A 151 -8.88 -18.17 16.06
C GLY A 151 -8.33 -17.74 14.69
N THR A 152 -9.04 -18.03 13.59
CA THR A 152 -8.66 -17.62 12.24
C THR A 152 -9.56 -16.51 11.70
N LEU A 153 -10.87 -16.74 11.64
CA LEU A 153 -11.85 -15.76 11.15
C LEU A 153 -12.57 -15.05 12.28
N PHE A 154 -12.70 -15.68 13.43
CA PHE A 154 -13.31 -15.08 14.61
C PHE A 154 -12.62 -15.57 15.90
N ASN A 155 -12.78 -14.82 16.97
CA ASN A 155 -12.39 -15.23 18.31
C ASN A 155 -13.54 -14.98 19.27
N LYS A 156 -14.26 -16.04 19.60
CA LYS A 156 -15.44 -16.00 20.45
C LYS A 156 -15.19 -15.45 21.86
N LYS A 157 -13.97 -15.65 22.42
CA LYS A 157 -13.62 -15.19 23.78
C LYS A 157 -13.39 -13.68 23.85
N LYS A 158 -13.04 -13.06 22.72
CA LYS A 158 -12.69 -11.64 22.63
C LYS A 158 -13.67 -10.83 21.78
N ASP A 159 -14.70 -11.48 21.24
CA ASP A 159 -15.68 -10.88 20.31
C ASP A 159 -14.98 -10.20 19.11
N ILE A 160 -13.97 -10.86 18.54
CA ILE A 160 -13.21 -10.36 17.40
C ILE A 160 -13.64 -11.12 16.15
N TYR A 161 -13.94 -10.37 15.10
CA TYR A 161 -14.31 -10.90 13.78
C TYR A 161 -13.40 -10.31 12.73
N GLY A 162 -12.88 -11.18 11.88
CA GLY A 162 -11.87 -10.81 10.89
C GLY A 162 -12.24 -11.20 9.47
N MET A 163 -11.60 -10.52 8.55
CA MET A 163 -11.65 -10.84 7.13
C MET A 163 -10.23 -10.74 6.55
N MET A 164 -9.96 -11.58 5.58
CA MET A 164 -8.70 -11.59 4.82
C MET A 164 -9.01 -11.32 3.36
N VAL A 165 -8.33 -10.34 2.79
CA VAL A 165 -8.45 -9.95 1.39
C VAL A 165 -7.12 -10.15 0.70
N SER A 166 -7.09 -11.06 -0.27
CA SER A 166 -5.91 -11.32 -1.10
C SER A 166 -5.93 -10.41 -2.31
N VAL A 167 -4.84 -9.68 -2.51
CA VAL A 167 -4.65 -8.74 -3.61
C VAL A 167 -3.70 -9.34 -4.65
N SER A 168 -3.95 -9.08 -5.93
CA SER A 168 -3.07 -9.58 -6.99
C SER A 168 -1.68 -8.95 -6.91
N ALA A 169 -0.66 -9.75 -7.18
CA ALA A 169 0.73 -9.30 -7.22
C ALA A 169 0.97 -8.22 -8.29
N GLU A 170 0.28 -8.34 -9.42
CA GLU A 170 0.35 -7.38 -10.52
C GLU A 170 -0.04 -5.96 -10.05
N VAL A 171 -1.18 -5.84 -9.38
CA VAL A 171 -1.64 -4.56 -8.83
C VAL A 171 -0.72 -4.09 -7.70
N MET A 172 -0.28 -5.00 -6.83
CA MET A 172 0.60 -4.64 -5.69
C MET A 172 1.98 -4.14 -6.11
N ASN A 173 2.47 -4.56 -7.26
CA ASN A 173 3.76 -4.12 -7.81
C ASN A 173 3.62 -2.92 -8.77
N SER A 174 2.41 -2.37 -8.92
CA SER A 174 2.11 -1.21 -9.76
C SER A 174 1.71 0.02 -8.94
N PRO A 175 1.71 1.24 -9.52
CA PRO A 175 1.17 2.44 -8.88
C PRO A 175 -0.32 2.32 -8.52
N ALA A 176 -1.07 1.43 -9.19
CA ALA A 176 -2.51 1.22 -8.95
C ALA A 176 -2.83 0.71 -7.53
N ARG A 177 -1.86 0.10 -6.83
CA ARG A 177 -2.05 -0.36 -5.43
C ARG A 177 -2.54 0.73 -4.49
N VAL A 178 -2.08 1.99 -4.68
CA VAL A 178 -2.46 3.10 -3.80
C VAL A 178 -3.96 3.39 -3.95
N GLY A 179 -4.46 3.40 -5.19
CA GLY A 179 -5.88 3.53 -5.49
C GLY A 179 -6.68 2.37 -4.89
N LEU A 180 -6.28 1.13 -5.19
CA LEU A 180 -6.97 -0.06 -4.67
C LEU A 180 -7.06 -0.09 -3.14
N VAL A 181 -5.95 0.18 -2.44
CA VAL A 181 -5.96 0.18 -0.96
C VAL A 181 -6.86 1.30 -0.43
N LYS A 182 -6.90 2.48 -1.06
CA LYS A 182 -7.81 3.56 -0.69
C LYS A 182 -9.28 3.18 -0.90
N ASP A 183 -9.61 2.59 -2.03
CA ASP A 183 -10.97 2.12 -2.32
C ASP A 183 -11.43 1.08 -1.29
N ILE A 184 -10.52 0.16 -0.92
CA ILE A 184 -10.79 -0.82 0.13
C ILE A 184 -11.05 -0.14 1.47
N LEU A 185 -10.20 0.83 1.86
CA LEU A 185 -10.38 1.57 3.12
C LEU A 185 -11.68 2.36 3.12
N GLU A 186 -12.04 3.04 2.05
CA GLU A 186 -13.30 3.80 1.93
C GLU A 186 -14.53 2.91 2.13
N ILE A 187 -14.55 1.73 1.50
CA ILE A 187 -15.66 0.78 1.65
C ILE A 187 -15.75 0.27 3.10
N THR A 188 -14.62 -0.06 3.71
CA THR A 188 -14.59 -0.60 5.08
C THR A 188 -14.84 0.47 6.15
N GLU A 189 -14.39 1.70 5.93
CA GLU A 189 -14.67 2.85 6.79
C GLU A 189 -16.15 3.20 6.78
N HIS A 190 -16.83 3.14 5.62
CA HIS A 190 -18.26 3.36 5.54
C HIS A 190 -19.05 2.40 6.44
N PHE A 191 -18.68 1.11 6.46
CA PHE A 191 -19.27 0.13 7.39
C PHE A 191 -18.97 0.49 8.85
N SER A 192 -17.73 0.85 9.14
CA SER A 192 -17.21 1.22 10.46
C SER A 192 -17.97 2.42 11.03
N GLU A 193 -18.15 3.48 10.24
CA GLU A 193 -18.88 4.69 10.61
C GLU A 193 -20.39 4.42 10.82
N LYS A 194 -21.00 3.61 9.93
CA LYS A 194 -22.44 3.27 10.02
C LYS A 194 -22.79 2.57 11.34
N HIS A 195 -21.88 1.74 11.85
CA HIS A 195 -22.12 0.92 13.04
C HIS A 195 -21.36 1.41 14.29
N ASP A 196 -20.70 2.57 14.21
CA ASP A 196 -19.87 3.15 15.29
C ASP A 196 -18.84 2.14 15.83
N LEU A 197 -18.15 1.47 14.91
CA LEU A 197 -17.13 0.46 15.21
C LEU A 197 -15.76 0.94 14.79
N GLN A 198 -14.72 0.45 15.45
CA GLN A 198 -13.34 0.68 15.02
C GLN A 198 -12.84 -0.52 14.21
N MET A 199 -12.54 -0.28 12.92
CA MET A 199 -11.90 -1.26 12.07
C MET A 199 -10.38 -1.21 12.26
N HIS A 200 -9.76 -2.36 12.46
CA HIS A 200 -8.32 -2.52 12.55
C HIS A 200 -7.77 -3.15 11.29
N TYR A 201 -6.72 -2.55 10.74
CA TYR A 201 -6.11 -2.96 9.48
C TYR A 201 -4.70 -3.51 9.70
N SER A 202 -4.36 -4.56 9.00
CA SER A 202 -3.03 -5.17 8.99
C SER A 202 -2.71 -5.80 7.64
N GLY A 203 -1.47 -6.22 7.45
CA GLY A 203 -0.99 -6.87 6.24
C GLY A 203 -0.06 -6.00 5.42
N LEU A 204 0.81 -6.65 4.66
CA LEU A 204 1.84 -5.96 3.88
C LEU A 204 1.28 -4.94 2.87
N PRO A 205 0.18 -5.19 2.13
CA PRO A 205 -0.38 -4.21 1.21
C PRO A 205 -0.76 -2.89 1.91
N TYR A 206 -1.44 -2.97 3.05
CA TYR A 206 -1.82 -1.81 3.85
C TYR A 206 -0.59 -1.05 4.36
N ILE A 207 0.34 -1.77 5.01
CA ILE A 207 1.55 -1.17 5.59
C ILE A 207 2.40 -0.49 4.50
N ARG A 208 2.55 -1.12 3.34
CA ARG A 208 3.31 -0.55 2.20
C ARG A 208 2.73 0.77 1.71
N VAL A 209 1.40 0.86 1.58
CA VAL A 209 0.76 2.07 1.08
C VAL A 209 0.80 3.18 2.13
N VAL A 210 0.44 2.88 3.38
CA VAL A 210 0.43 3.87 4.47
C VAL A 210 1.84 4.40 4.74
N ASN A 211 2.84 3.51 4.81
CA ASN A 211 4.23 3.95 5.01
C ASN A 211 4.73 4.79 3.83
N ALA A 212 4.40 4.40 2.59
CA ALA A 212 4.81 5.17 1.42
C ALA A 212 4.21 6.58 1.41
N GLU A 213 2.94 6.74 1.77
CA GLU A 213 2.30 8.05 1.87
C GLU A 213 2.88 8.90 3.02
N ASN A 214 3.13 8.30 4.18
CA ASN A 214 3.76 8.96 5.31
C ASN A 214 5.18 9.44 4.96
N ILE A 215 6.01 8.55 4.38
CA ILE A 215 7.36 8.90 3.92
C ILE A 215 7.32 10.04 2.91
N LYS A 216 6.37 10.01 1.98
CA LYS A 216 6.21 11.08 0.98
C LYS A 216 5.88 12.43 1.63
N GLY A 217 4.98 12.44 2.62
CA GLY A 217 4.65 13.64 3.39
C GLY A 217 5.84 14.18 4.19
N GLU A 218 6.54 13.29 4.90
CA GLU A 218 7.74 13.64 5.67
C GLU A 218 8.87 14.16 4.77
N MET A 219 9.06 13.59 3.59
CA MET A 219 10.08 14.02 2.64
C MET A 219 9.92 15.50 2.25
N TYR A 220 8.69 15.96 2.00
CA TYR A 220 8.43 17.39 1.72
C TYR A 220 8.78 18.26 2.91
N MET A 221 8.45 17.84 4.12
CA MET A 221 8.80 18.56 5.33
C MET A 221 10.32 18.68 5.51
N PHE A 222 11.05 17.57 5.31
CA PHE A 222 12.52 17.57 5.40
C PHE A 222 13.18 18.43 4.34
N ILE A 223 12.68 18.47 3.11
CA ILE A 223 13.19 19.33 2.04
C ILE A 223 13.05 20.79 2.45
N ILE A 224 11.87 21.21 2.91
CA ILE A 224 11.62 22.58 3.34
C ILE A 224 12.52 22.95 4.52
N LEU A 225 12.60 22.10 5.53
CA LEU A 225 13.42 22.33 6.73
C LEU A 225 14.90 22.42 6.38
N SER A 226 15.41 21.53 5.53
CA SER A 226 16.79 21.55 5.05
C SER A 226 17.11 22.85 4.31
N LEU A 227 16.20 23.32 3.47
CA LEU A 227 16.35 24.56 2.72
C LEU A 227 16.36 25.79 3.63
N LEU A 228 15.52 25.81 4.68
CA LEU A 228 15.51 26.86 5.69
C LEU A 228 16.81 26.89 6.50
N ILE A 229 17.28 25.74 6.97
CA ILE A 229 18.52 25.63 7.74
C ILE A 229 19.72 26.08 6.88
N THR A 230 19.78 25.61 5.64
CA THR A 230 20.86 25.99 4.70
C THR A 230 20.85 27.51 4.46
N THR A 231 19.67 28.07 4.22
CA THR A 231 19.50 29.53 4.03
C THR A 231 19.93 30.29 5.25
N PHE A 232 19.56 29.85 6.45
CA PHE A 232 19.94 30.48 7.71
C PHE A 232 21.46 30.46 7.93
N ILE A 233 22.10 29.29 7.70
CA ILE A 233 23.57 29.18 7.81
C ILE A 233 24.27 30.11 6.81
N LEU A 234 23.84 30.10 5.54
CA LEU A 234 24.40 30.98 4.53
C LEU A 234 24.23 32.47 4.90
N TYR A 235 23.09 32.82 5.51
CA TYR A 235 22.85 34.20 5.97
C TYR A 235 23.82 34.60 7.07
N LEU A 236 24.10 33.74 8.02
CA LEU A 236 25.07 34.04 9.09
C LEU A 236 26.47 34.31 8.53
N PHE A 237 26.88 33.55 7.49
CA PHE A 237 28.22 33.70 6.90
C PHE A 237 28.31 34.90 5.95
N PHE A 238 27.38 35.06 5.03
CA PHE A 238 27.50 36.04 3.94
C PHE A 238 26.78 37.36 4.20
N ARG A 239 25.80 37.39 5.09
CA ARG A 239 24.97 38.60 5.40
C ARG A 239 24.44 39.33 4.16
N SER A 240 24.27 38.64 3.05
CA SER A 240 23.87 39.17 1.74
C SER A 240 22.87 38.26 1.06
N PHE A 241 21.64 38.72 0.91
CA PHE A 241 20.59 37.94 0.24
C PHE A 241 20.89 37.64 -1.24
N ARG A 242 21.69 38.46 -1.93
CA ARG A 242 22.08 38.21 -3.31
C ARG A 242 22.98 36.96 -3.43
N ILE A 243 23.95 36.82 -2.53
CA ILE A 243 24.87 35.69 -2.50
C ILE A 243 24.11 34.42 -2.13
N ILE A 244 23.22 34.50 -1.15
CA ILE A 244 22.37 33.39 -0.71
C ILE A 244 21.52 32.90 -1.87
N GLY A 245 20.83 33.82 -2.58
CA GLY A 245 20.02 33.48 -3.74
C GLY A 245 20.80 32.74 -4.84
N PHE A 246 22.04 33.15 -5.10
CA PHE A 246 22.93 32.47 -6.05
C PHE A 246 23.31 31.03 -5.59
N CYS A 247 23.66 30.89 -4.31
CA CYS A 247 24.00 29.57 -3.76
C CYS A 247 22.78 28.62 -3.80
N LEU A 248 21.61 29.10 -3.42
CA LEU A 248 20.37 28.30 -3.47
C LEU A 248 19.99 27.92 -4.90
N LEU A 249 20.17 28.81 -5.86
CA LEU A 249 19.92 28.52 -7.27
C LEU A 249 20.83 27.39 -7.77
N VAL A 250 22.13 27.40 -7.43
CA VAL A 250 23.05 26.32 -7.77
C VAL A 250 22.62 25.00 -7.13
N VAL A 251 22.21 25.00 -5.86
CA VAL A 251 21.70 23.81 -5.18
C VAL A 251 20.46 23.26 -5.89
N LEU A 252 19.50 24.11 -6.25
CA LEU A 252 18.30 23.71 -6.98
C LEU A 252 18.63 23.10 -8.34
N ILE A 253 19.56 23.67 -9.09
CA ILE A 253 20.05 23.10 -10.35
C ILE A 253 20.62 21.71 -10.13
N CYS A 254 21.52 21.55 -9.14
CA CYS A 254 22.14 20.25 -8.83
C CYS A 254 21.10 19.19 -8.44
N VAL A 255 20.12 19.55 -7.59
CA VAL A 255 19.02 18.66 -7.19
C VAL A 255 18.18 18.27 -8.41
N SER A 256 17.83 19.23 -9.27
CA SER A 256 17.05 18.96 -10.49
C SER A 256 17.80 18.00 -11.44
N TRP A 257 19.14 18.13 -11.55
CA TRP A 257 19.92 17.22 -12.37
C TRP A 257 20.01 15.82 -11.77
N THR A 258 20.18 15.73 -10.44
CA THR A 258 20.24 14.43 -9.75
C THR A 258 18.93 13.68 -9.93
N VAL A 259 17.79 14.35 -9.70
CA VAL A 259 16.45 13.73 -9.85
C VAL A 259 16.15 13.43 -11.32
N GLY A 260 16.52 14.35 -12.24
CA GLY A 260 16.31 14.15 -13.68
C GLY A 260 17.13 13.01 -14.29
N VAL A 261 18.27 12.64 -13.71
CA VAL A 261 19.05 11.46 -14.14
C VAL A 261 18.47 10.16 -13.60
N MET A 262 17.70 10.21 -12.49
CA MET A 262 17.01 9.05 -11.92
C MET A 262 15.71 8.69 -12.66
N ALA A 263 15.21 9.56 -13.52
CA ALA A 263 14.03 9.38 -14.34
C ALA A 263 14.33 8.62 -15.64
#